data_e7464f8e7fab82a1deac2023ec8e0b96
#
_entry.id   e7464f8e7fab82a1deac2023ec8e0b96
#
_cell.length_a   1.000
_cell.length_b   1.000
_cell.length_c   1.000
_cell.angle_alpha   90.00
_cell.angle_beta   90.00
_cell.angle_gamma   90.00
#
_symmetry.space_group_name_H-M   'P 1'
#
loop_
_entity.id
_entity.type
_entity.pdbx_description
1 polymer ?
#
loop_
_entity_poly.entity_id
_entity_poly.type
_entity_poly.pdbx_seq_one_letter_code
_entity_poly.pdbx_strand_id
1 'polypeptide(L)'
;HMFLHGGLMHLAGNMLFLWIFGDNMESELGPVRYLLFYLICGLAAAADQIWGDPGSYAPMVGASGAIAGVLGGYLVLFPKARVDVLFIFVIFFRVFAIPAWIVLGVWFGLQILSHASAAADGVAYLAHIGGFLAGLVLATIALLRRGGRAFWARTAGHPPHPAAEYKLSRSSIPKVPRR
;
A
#
# COMPACT_ATOMS: atom_id res chain seq x y z
N HIS A 1 1.43 -16.15 10.61
CA HIS A 1 2.43 -15.09 10.55
C HIS A 1 1.81 -13.70 10.33
N MET A 2 0.86 -13.54 9.40
CA MET A 2 0.28 -12.24 8.97
C MET A 2 -0.36 -11.41 10.10
N PHE A 3 -0.75 -12.01 11.21
CA PHE A 3 -1.42 -11.34 12.34
C PHE A 3 -0.53 -11.20 13.58
N LEU A 4 0.71 -11.67 13.51
CA LEU A 4 1.70 -11.58 14.58
C LEU A 4 2.75 -10.53 14.21
N HIS A 5 3.19 -9.72 15.15
CA HIS A 5 4.17 -8.67 14.93
C HIS A 5 5.29 -8.74 15.99
N GLY A 6 6.51 -8.45 15.58
CA GLY A 6 7.69 -8.50 16.44
C GLY A 6 7.80 -7.33 17.44
N GLY A 7 6.87 -6.35 17.39
CA GLY A 7 6.85 -5.21 18.31
C GLY A 7 5.90 -4.11 17.85
N LEU A 8 5.67 -3.11 18.70
CA LEU A 8 4.71 -2.02 18.45
C LEU A 8 5.06 -1.19 17.22
N MET A 9 6.34 -0.88 17.00
CA MET A 9 6.76 -0.10 15.82
C MET A 9 6.55 -0.88 14.52
N HIS A 10 6.79 -2.21 14.56
CA HIS A 10 6.52 -3.10 13.44
C HIS A 10 5.02 -3.16 13.12
N LEU A 11 4.17 -3.28 14.15
CA LEU A 11 2.72 -3.21 13.99
C LEU A 11 2.28 -1.85 13.44
N ALA A 12 2.76 -0.75 14.03
CA ALA A 12 2.39 0.61 13.62
C ALA A 12 2.78 0.89 12.16
N GLY A 13 3.98 0.48 11.73
CA GLY A 13 4.42 0.59 10.35
C GLY A 13 3.51 -0.19 9.38
N ASN A 14 3.20 -1.45 9.70
CA ASN A 14 2.29 -2.26 8.90
C ASN A 14 0.89 -1.62 8.80
N MET A 15 0.33 -1.13 9.90
CA MET A 15 -0.98 -0.49 9.91
C MET A 15 -0.99 0.84 9.15
N LEU A 16 0.10 1.60 9.22
CA LEU A 16 0.25 2.84 8.44
C LEU A 16 0.19 2.57 6.93
N PHE A 17 0.97 1.61 6.45
CA PHE A 17 0.95 1.26 5.02
C PHE A 17 -0.40 0.66 4.59
N LEU A 18 -0.99 -0.19 5.43
CA LEU A 18 -2.30 -0.76 5.17
C LEU A 18 -3.39 0.32 5.12
N TRP A 19 -3.32 1.32 5.98
CA TRP A 19 -4.26 2.44 5.97
C TRP A 19 -4.11 3.31 4.72
N ILE A 20 -2.87 3.69 4.35
CA ILE A 20 -2.64 4.59 3.21
C ILE A 20 -3.03 3.94 1.87
N PHE A 21 -2.69 2.66 1.67
CA PHE A 21 -2.87 1.98 0.39
C PHE A 21 -4.06 1.03 0.38
N GLY A 22 -4.36 0.40 1.52
CA GLY A 22 -5.39 -0.62 1.64
C GLY A 22 -6.79 -0.07 1.50
N ASP A 23 -7.09 1.07 2.08
CA ASP A 23 -8.41 1.75 2.01
C ASP A 23 -8.85 1.96 0.55
N ASN A 24 -7.96 2.49 -0.28
CA ASN A 24 -8.22 2.69 -1.70
C ASN A 24 -8.43 1.37 -2.47
N MET A 25 -7.66 0.35 -2.12
CA MET A 25 -7.77 -0.99 -2.72
C MET A 25 -9.07 -1.66 -2.30
N GLU A 26 -9.47 -1.54 -1.04
CA GLU A 26 -10.73 -2.05 -0.53
C GLU A 26 -11.93 -1.34 -1.19
N SER A 27 -11.90 -0.02 -1.29
CA SER A 27 -12.93 0.79 -1.96
C SER A 27 -13.14 0.36 -3.41
N GLU A 28 -12.07 0.00 -4.11
CA GLU A 28 -12.15 -0.43 -5.52
C GLU A 28 -12.57 -1.90 -5.67
N LEU A 29 -12.04 -2.80 -4.85
CA LEU A 29 -12.30 -4.24 -4.98
C LEU A 29 -13.59 -4.66 -4.27
N GLY A 30 -13.99 -3.93 -3.25
CA GLY A 30 -14.98 -4.31 -2.25
C GLY A 30 -14.37 -5.19 -1.15
N PRO A 31 -14.97 -5.21 0.06
CA PRO A 31 -14.35 -5.76 1.27
C PRO A 31 -14.00 -7.26 1.15
N VAL A 32 -14.88 -8.06 0.61
CA VAL A 32 -14.65 -9.51 0.50
C VAL A 32 -13.54 -9.84 -0.49
N ARG A 33 -13.53 -9.19 -1.67
CA ARG A 33 -12.49 -9.43 -2.67
C ARG A 33 -11.14 -8.87 -2.22
N TYR A 34 -11.14 -7.75 -1.50
CA TYR A 34 -9.95 -7.19 -0.91
C TYR A 34 -9.37 -8.11 0.16
N LEU A 35 -10.19 -8.66 1.04
CA LEU A 35 -9.75 -9.65 2.02
C LEU A 35 -9.12 -10.87 1.36
N LEU A 36 -9.77 -11.43 0.33
CA LEU A 36 -9.21 -12.56 -0.42
C LEU A 36 -7.90 -12.19 -1.12
N PHE A 37 -7.83 -11.02 -1.73
CA PHE A 37 -6.61 -10.49 -2.35
C PHE A 37 -5.47 -10.41 -1.33
N TYR A 38 -5.73 -9.82 -0.18
CA TYR A 38 -4.77 -9.69 0.92
C TYR A 38 -4.24 -11.05 1.41
N LEU A 39 -5.16 -12.00 1.67
CA LEU A 39 -4.80 -13.34 2.14
C LEU A 39 -3.98 -14.11 1.09
N ILE A 40 -4.36 -14.06 -0.18
CA ILE A 40 -3.62 -14.72 -1.26
C ILE A 40 -2.22 -14.12 -1.40
N CYS A 41 -2.08 -12.80 -1.35
CA CYS A 41 -0.77 -12.14 -1.37
C CYS A 41 0.10 -12.56 -0.18
N GLY A 42 -0.48 -12.66 1.02
CA GLY A 42 0.24 -13.13 2.22
C GLY A 42 0.67 -14.59 2.14
N LEU A 43 -0.15 -15.46 1.54
CA LEU A 43 0.23 -16.85 1.30
C LEU A 43 1.34 -16.97 0.25
N ALA A 44 1.25 -16.18 -0.84
CA ALA A 44 2.30 -16.13 -1.86
C ALA A 44 3.62 -15.62 -1.28
N ALA A 45 3.58 -14.58 -0.44
CA ALA A 45 4.74 -14.07 0.28
C ALA A 45 5.40 -15.16 1.15
N ALA A 46 4.59 -15.92 1.90
CA ALA A 46 5.08 -17.02 2.72
C ALA A 46 5.70 -18.13 1.87
N ALA A 47 5.06 -18.48 0.75
CA ALA A 47 5.56 -19.51 -0.15
C ALA A 47 6.92 -19.12 -0.76
N ASP A 48 7.07 -17.84 -1.19
CA ASP A 48 8.32 -17.34 -1.76
C ASP A 48 9.46 -17.35 -0.74
N GLN A 49 9.19 -16.94 0.50
CA GLN A 49 10.18 -16.99 1.58
C GLN A 49 10.61 -18.42 1.88
N ILE A 50 9.66 -19.36 2.00
CA ILE A 50 9.96 -20.77 2.30
C ILE A 50 10.74 -21.40 1.13
N TRP A 51 10.40 -21.07 -0.11
CA TRP A 51 11.07 -21.60 -1.29
C TRP A 51 12.51 -21.08 -1.40
N GLY A 52 12.71 -19.79 -1.13
CA GLY A 52 14.02 -19.15 -1.25
C GLY A 52 14.99 -19.50 -0.10
N ASP A 53 14.46 -19.82 1.09
CA ASP A 53 15.25 -20.21 2.26
C ASP A 53 14.57 -21.35 3.05
N PRO A 54 14.53 -22.57 2.49
CA PRO A 54 13.84 -23.71 3.10
C PRO A 54 14.51 -24.21 4.39
N GLY A 55 15.75 -23.81 4.65
CA GLY A 55 16.50 -24.15 5.86
C GLY A 55 16.34 -23.13 6.99
N SER A 56 15.61 -22.07 6.80
CA SER A 56 15.45 -21.04 7.83
C SER A 56 14.57 -21.53 8.99
N TYR A 57 15.10 -21.41 10.21
CA TYR A 57 14.35 -21.60 11.45
C TYR A 57 13.83 -20.29 12.04
N ALA A 58 14.11 -19.15 11.38
CA ALA A 58 13.62 -17.85 11.84
C ALA A 58 12.10 -17.76 11.65
N PRO A 59 11.32 -17.45 12.71
CA PRO A 59 9.88 -17.34 12.59
C PRO A 59 9.53 -16.11 11.73
N MET A 60 8.78 -16.35 10.67
CA MET A 60 8.24 -15.25 9.88
C MET A 60 7.07 -14.59 10.62
N VAL A 61 7.14 -13.29 10.85
CA VAL A 61 6.11 -12.49 11.52
C VAL A 61 5.86 -11.20 10.77
N GLY A 62 4.63 -10.76 10.78
CA GLY A 62 4.20 -9.49 10.17
C GLY A 62 3.23 -9.65 9.01
N ALA A 63 2.43 -8.60 8.84
CA ALA A 63 1.50 -8.44 7.73
C ALA A 63 2.19 -7.98 6.44
N SER A 64 3.47 -7.62 6.52
CA SER A 64 4.19 -6.84 5.49
C SER A 64 4.27 -7.53 4.14
N GLY A 65 4.32 -8.86 4.08
CA GLY A 65 4.27 -9.61 2.82
C GLY A 65 2.91 -9.46 2.11
N ALA A 66 1.80 -9.55 2.85
CA ALA A 66 0.47 -9.29 2.30
C ALA A 66 0.29 -7.81 1.91
N ILE A 67 0.81 -6.89 2.73
CA ILE A 67 0.83 -5.45 2.45
C ILE A 67 1.66 -5.14 1.19
N ALA A 68 2.80 -5.81 1.01
CA ALA A 68 3.57 -5.71 -0.22
C ALA A 68 2.71 -6.04 -1.46
N GLY A 69 1.84 -7.05 -1.35
CA GLY A 69 0.86 -7.36 -2.39
C GLY A 69 -0.14 -6.22 -2.61
N VAL A 70 -0.61 -5.59 -1.54
CA VAL A 70 -1.48 -4.39 -1.64
C VAL A 70 -0.76 -3.26 -2.39
N LEU A 71 0.53 -3.02 -2.10
CA LEU A 71 1.34 -2.02 -2.80
C LEU A 71 1.51 -2.34 -4.29
N GLY A 72 1.79 -3.61 -4.63
CA GLY A 72 1.86 -4.07 -6.01
C GLY A 72 0.54 -3.89 -6.76
N GLY A 73 -0.57 -4.24 -6.12
CA GLY A 73 -1.92 -4.03 -6.66
C GLY A 73 -2.27 -2.56 -6.85
N TYR A 74 -1.92 -1.73 -5.90
CA TYR A 74 -2.11 -0.28 -5.94
C TYR A 74 -1.41 0.35 -7.15
N LEU A 75 -0.17 -0.07 -7.41
CA LEU A 75 0.61 0.41 -8.56
C LEU A 75 -0.08 0.10 -9.90
N VAL A 76 -0.72 -1.07 -10.02
CA VAL A 76 -1.45 -1.47 -11.25
C VAL A 76 -2.75 -0.69 -11.40
N LEU A 77 -3.55 -0.59 -10.34
CA LEU A 77 -4.88 0.02 -10.45
C LEU A 77 -4.80 1.55 -10.50
N PHE A 78 -3.84 2.15 -9.80
CA PHE A 78 -3.75 3.60 -9.61
C PHE A 78 -2.38 4.18 -10.02
N PRO A 79 -1.96 4.02 -11.29
CA PRO A 79 -0.60 4.39 -11.74
C PRO A 79 -0.31 5.89 -11.66
N LYS A 80 -1.33 6.74 -11.57
CA LYS A 80 -1.18 8.21 -11.48
C LYS A 80 -1.43 8.76 -10.07
N ALA A 81 -1.68 7.88 -9.11
CA ALA A 81 -1.84 8.28 -7.71
C ALA A 81 -0.57 8.98 -7.19
N ARG A 82 -0.76 9.83 -6.20
CA ARG A 82 0.33 10.52 -5.49
C ARG A 82 0.26 10.18 -4.02
N VAL A 83 1.43 10.09 -3.40
CA VAL A 83 1.57 9.84 -1.97
C VAL A 83 2.23 11.05 -1.34
N ASP A 84 1.62 11.56 -0.29
CA ASP A 84 2.19 12.64 0.49
C ASP A 84 3.27 12.08 1.41
N VAL A 85 4.53 12.45 1.14
CA VAL A 85 5.70 12.03 1.91
C VAL A 85 6.13 13.18 2.80
N LEU A 86 6.09 12.93 4.11
CA LEU A 86 6.55 13.89 5.10
C LEU A 86 8.07 13.76 5.28
N PHE A 87 8.78 14.81 4.91
CA PHE A 87 10.20 14.96 5.22
C PHE A 87 10.36 15.74 6.52
N ILE A 88 11.11 15.15 7.46
CA ILE A 88 11.46 15.77 8.73
C ILE A 88 12.97 15.98 8.74
N PHE A 89 13.39 17.24 8.76
CA PHE A 89 14.81 17.60 8.90
C PHE A 89 14.96 18.49 10.12
N VAL A 90 15.40 17.91 11.23
CA VAL A 90 15.52 18.55 12.55
C VAL A 90 14.18 19.17 13.00
N ILE A 91 13.98 20.48 12.75
CA ILE A 91 12.75 21.22 13.10
C ILE A 91 11.93 21.61 11.86
N PHE A 92 12.42 21.30 10.66
CA PHE A 92 11.73 21.61 9.42
C PHE A 92 10.88 20.42 8.96
N PHE A 93 9.59 20.68 8.72
CA PHE A 93 8.63 19.70 8.22
C PHE A 93 8.17 20.14 6.84
N ARG A 94 8.29 19.25 5.86
CA ARG A 94 7.79 19.52 4.50
C ARG A 94 7.12 18.28 3.93
N VAL A 95 5.93 18.49 3.36
CA VAL A 95 5.19 17.44 2.65
C VAL A 95 5.42 17.60 1.16
N PHE A 96 5.76 16.50 0.50
CA PHE A 96 5.91 16.41 -0.95
C PHE A 96 4.95 15.37 -1.49
N ALA A 97 4.10 15.77 -2.44
CA ALA A 97 3.23 14.86 -3.16
C ALA A 97 4.03 14.16 -4.27
N ILE A 98 4.53 12.96 -3.98
CA ILE A 98 5.37 12.16 -4.90
C ILE A 98 4.48 11.16 -5.64
N PRO A 99 4.67 10.93 -6.96
CA PRO A 99 3.97 9.87 -7.68
C PRO A 99 4.15 8.51 -7.00
N ALA A 100 3.06 7.77 -6.81
CA ALA A 100 3.09 6.49 -6.10
C ALA A 100 4.06 5.49 -6.74
N TRP A 101 4.18 5.49 -8.08
CA TRP A 101 5.10 4.60 -8.79
C TRP A 101 6.57 4.85 -8.42
N ILE A 102 6.96 6.08 -8.08
CA ILE A 102 8.32 6.39 -7.61
C ILE A 102 8.51 5.81 -6.20
N VAL A 103 7.59 6.12 -5.28
CA VAL A 103 7.67 5.65 -3.89
C VAL A 103 7.70 4.13 -3.83
N LEU A 104 6.76 3.49 -4.52
CA LEU A 104 6.64 2.02 -4.52
C LEU A 104 7.76 1.35 -5.30
N GLY A 105 8.22 1.95 -6.41
CA GLY A 105 9.35 1.45 -7.19
C GLY A 105 10.67 1.51 -6.42
N VAL A 106 10.94 2.61 -5.72
CA VAL A 106 12.11 2.74 -4.83
C VAL A 106 12.01 1.75 -3.68
N TRP A 107 10.84 1.66 -3.02
CA TRP A 107 10.63 0.70 -1.93
C TRP A 107 10.90 -0.74 -2.41
N PHE A 108 10.33 -1.14 -3.55
CA PHE A 108 10.52 -2.48 -4.12
C PHE A 108 11.97 -2.73 -4.54
N GLY A 109 12.62 -1.74 -5.17
CA GLY A 109 14.04 -1.81 -5.51
C GLY A 109 14.93 -2.03 -4.30
N LEU A 110 14.62 -1.37 -3.18
CA LEU A 110 15.33 -1.59 -1.91
C LEU A 110 15.11 -3.00 -1.38
N GLN A 111 13.93 -3.63 -1.53
CA GLN A 111 13.72 -5.02 -1.12
C GLN A 111 14.65 -5.97 -1.88
N ILE A 112 14.75 -5.79 -3.21
CA ILE A 112 15.63 -6.60 -4.06
C ILE A 112 17.10 -6.39 -3.67
N LEU A 113 17.52 -5.14 -3.50
CA LEU A 113 18.90 -4.81 -3.15
C LEU A 113 19.28 -5.37 -1.76
N SER A 114 18.42 -5.21 -0.77
CA SER A 114 18.65 -5.72 0.58
C SER A 114 18.71 -7.26 0.61
N HIS A 115 17.85 -7.93 -0.16
CA HIS A 115 17.95 -9.38 -0.31
C HIS A 115 19.27 -9.79 -0.98
N ALA A 116 19.66 -9.13 -2.09
CA ALA A 116 20.89 -9.43 -2.82
C ALA A 116 22.16 -9.16 -2.01
N SER A 117 22.12 -8.20 -1.10
CA SER A 117 23.24 -7.89 -0.17
C SER A 117 23.27 -8.78 1.08
N ALA A 118 22.37 -9.75 1.19
CA ALA A 118 22.25 -10.65 2.35
C ALA A 118 22.15 -9.87 3.68
N ALA A 119 21.36 -8.80 3.71
CA ALA A 119 21.17 -7.97 4.88
C ALA A 119 20.65 -8.80 6.07
N ALA A 120 21.41 -8.79 7.17
CA ALA A 120 21.14 -9.59 8.36
C ALA A 120 20.33 -8.82 9.42
N ASP A 121 19.29 -8.10 9.00
CA ASP A 121 18.45 -7.25 9.85
C ASP A 121 17.14 -7.92 10.32
N GLY A 122 16.97 -9.20 9.97
CA GLY A 122 15.79 -9.99 10.33
C GLY A 122 14.55 -9.72 9.48
N VAL A 123 14.68 -8.99 8.37
CA VAL A 123 13.58 -8.70 7.43
C VAL A 123 13.46 -9.82 6.39
N ALA A 124 12.25 -10.34 6.21
CA ALA A 124 11.92 -11.36 5.21
C ALA A 124 11.74 -10.72 3.81
N TYR A 125 12.84 -10.32 3.19
CA TYR A 125 12.80 -9.60 1.90
C TYR A 125 12.15 -10.39 0.77
N LEU A 126 12.37 -11.71 0.71
CA LEU A 126 11.70 -12.59 -0.26
C LEU A 126 10.18 -12.56 -0.08
N ALA A 127 9.69 -12.59 1.16
CA ALA A 127 8.26 -12.46 1.40
C ALA A 127 7.69 -11.13 0.86
N HIS A 128 8.44 -10.03 0.97
CA HIS A 128 8.03 -8.76 0.39
C HIS A 128 8.02 -8.80 -1.14
N ILE A 129 9.03 -9.40 -1.76
CA ILE A 129 9.14 -9.53 -3.21
C ILE A 129 8.00 -10.41 -3.73
N GLY A 130 7.82 -11.60 -3.17
CA GLY A 130 6.77 -12.53 -3.57
C GLY A 130 5.37 -11.97 -3.40
N GLY A 131 5.11 -11.31 -2.27
CA GLY A 131 3.85 -10.62 -2.01
C GLY A 131 3.55 -9.53 -3.04
N PHE A 132 4.54 -8.67 -3.32
CA PHE A 132 4.40 -7.57 -4.28
C PHE A 132 4.12 -8.09 -5.70
N LEU A 133 4.85 -9.11 -6.15
CA LEU A 133 4.64 -9.72 -7.45
C LEU A 133 3.26 -10.40 -7.55
N ALA A 134 2.84 -11.10 -6.52
CA ALA A 134 1.49 -11.68 -6.45
C ALA A 134 0.42 -10.60 -6.58
N GLY A 135 0.60 -9.47 -5.88
CA GLY A 135 -0.29 -8.31 -5.97
C GLY A 135 -0.36 -7.71 -7.36
N LEU A 136 0.79 -7.55 -8.04
CA LEU A 136 0.83 -7.10 -9.44
C LEU A 136 0.01 -8.02 -10.35
N VAL A 137 0.20 -9.33 -10.23
CA VAL A 137 -0.50 -10.33 -11.07
C VAL A 137 -2.01 -10.30 -10.81
N LEU A 138 -2.43 -10.38 -9.56
CA LEU A 138 -3.84 -10.41 -9.19
C LEU A 138 -4.57 -9.11 -9.57
N ALA A 139 -3.92 -7.96 -9.35
CA ALA A 139 -4.48 -6.67 -9.75
C ALA A 139 -4.54 -6.49 -11.27
N THR A 140 -3.58 -7.04 -12.00
CA THR A 140 -3.62 -7.05 -13.48
C THR A 140 -4.83 -7.86 -13.97
N ILE A 141 -5.08 -9.03 -13.38
CA ILE A 141 -6.28 -9.82 -13.70
C ILE A 141 -7.56 -9.04 -13.38
N ALA A 142 -7.59 -8.37 -12.22
CA ALA A 142 -8.74 -7.54 -11.81
C ALA A 142 -8.93 -6.36 -12.77
N LEU A 143 -7.85 -5.69 -13.19
CA LEU A 143 -7.86 -4.60 -14.16
C LEU A 143 -8.43 -5.04 -15.51
N LEU A 144 -7.95 -6.17 -16.05
CA LEU A 144 -8.42 -6.72 -17.32
C LEU A 144 -9.91 -7.05 -17.27
N ARG A 145 -10.38 -7.67 -16.18
CA ARG A 145 -11.81 -7.95 -15.97
C ARG A 145 -12.68 -6.69 -15.86
N ARG A 146 -12.09 -5.55 -15.51
CA ARG A 146 -12.75 -4.24 -15.44
C ARG A 146 -12.66 -3.42 -16.75
N GLY A 147 -12.16 -4.03 -17.82
CA GLY A 147 -12.00 -3.41 -19.13
C GLY A 147 -10.62 -2.79 -19.40
N GLY A 148 -9.61 -3.11 -18.59
CA GLY A 148 -8.24 -2.70 -18.83
C GLY A 148 -8.07 -1.18 -18.94
N ARG A 149 -7.69 -0.69 -20.12
CA ARG A 149 -7.51 0.75 -20.39
C ARG A 149 -8.77 1.59 -20.16
N ALA A 150 -9.97 1.01 -20.35
CA ALA A 150 -11.23 1.71 -20.10
C ALA A 150 -11.43 1.99 -18.59
N PHE A 151 -10.92 1.12 -17.71
CA PHE A 151 -10.90 1.38 -16.28
C PHE A 151 -10.07 2.62 -15.96
N TRP A 152 -8.84 2.72 -16.47
CA TRP A 152 -7.99 3.90 -16.28
C TRP A 152 -8.57 5.15 -16.92
N ALA A 153 -9.28 5.03 -18.05
CA ALA A 153 -9.94 6.19 -18.64
C ALA A 153 -11.04 6.76 -17.74
N ARG A 154 -11.81 5.89 -17.03
CA ARG A 154 -12.86 6.31 -16.07
C ARG A 154 -12.29 6.89 -14.78
N THR A 155 -11.24 6.29 -14.24
CA THR A 155 -10.63 6.68 -12.96
C THR A 155 -9.53 7.72 -13.12
N ALA A 156 -9.16 8.06 -14.36
CA ALA A 156 -7.96 8.84 -14.67
C ALA A 156 -6.67 8.24 -14.06
N GLY A 157 -6.69 6.97 -13.64
CA GLY A 157 -5.57 6.28 -12.97
C GLY A 157 -5.36 6.73 -11.52
N HIS A 158 -6.39 7.31 -10.90
CA HIS A 158 -6.41 7.70 -9.49
C HIS A 158 -7.37 6.84 -8.69
N PRO A 159 -7.13 6.67 -7.37
CA PRO A 159 -8.09 6.03 -6.50
C PRO A 159 -9.37 6.87 -6.37
N PRO A 160 -10.53 6.22 -6.09
CA PRO A 160 -11.75 6.94 -5.85
C PRO A 160 -11.64 7.71 -4.52
N HIS A 161 -11.50 9.02 -4.61
CA HIS A 161 -11.70 9.88 -3.47
C HIS A 161 -13.14 10.37 -3.49
N PRO A 162 -13.94 10.13 -2.44
CA PRO A 162 -15.21 10.80 -2.32
C PRO A 162 -14.92 12.30 -2.28
N ALA A 163 -15.42 13.04 -3.27
CA ALA A 163 -15.36 14.48 -3.22
C ALA A 163 -16.05 14.93 -1.93
N ALA A 164 -15.30 15.55 -1.03
CA ALA A 164 -15.87 16.12 0.17
C ALA A 164 -16.76 17.30 -0.24
N GLU A 165 -18.04 17.03 -0.48
CA GLU A 165 -19.03 18.06 -0.71
C GLU A 165 -19.31 18.79 0.60
N TYR A 166 -18.56 19.83 0.89
CA TYR A 166 -18.86 20.74 1.98
C TYR A 166 -20.11 21.55 1.58
N LYS A 167 -21.29 21.15 2.04
CA LYS A 167 -22.45 22.03 2.05
C LYS A 167 -22.18 23.15 3.05
N LEU A 168 -21.67 24.27 2.57
CA LEU A 168 -21.59 25.49 3.40
C LEU A 168 -23.02 25.87 3.80
N SER A 169 -23.43 25.53 5.02
CA SER A 169 -24.66 26.08 5.58
C SER A 169 -24.46 27.58 5.74
N ARG A 170 -25.35 28.37 5.13
CA ARG A 170 -25.35 29.83 5.39
C ARG A 170 -25.56 30.02 6.90
N SER A 171 -24.55 30.59 7.56
CA SER A 171 -24.65 30.97 8.96
C SER A 171 -25.78 32.02 9.09
N SER A 172 -26.71 31.76 10.03
CA SER A 172 -27.74 32.74 10.41
C SER A 172 -27.24 33.79 11.40
N ILE A 173 -25.93 33.93 11.57
CA ILE A 173 -25.34 34.93 12.47
C ILE A 173 -25.65 36.32 11.91
N PRO A 174 -26.40 37.17 12.63
CA PRO A 174 -26.71 38.53 12.19
C PRO A 174 -25.40 39.33 12.02
N LYS A 175 -25.25 40.01 10.88
CA LYS A 175 -24.15 40.96 10.70
C LYS A 175 -24.44 42.17 11.59
N VAL A 176 -23.69 42.36 12.65
CA VAL A 176 -23.76 43.57 13.48
C VAL A 176 -23.13 44.71 12.72
N PRO A 177 -23.87 45.81 12.41
CA PRO A 177 -23.26 46.95 11.74
C PRO A 177 -22.20 47.57 12.65
N ARG A 178 -20.99 47.75 12.14
CA ARG A 178 -19.96 48.53 12.83
C ARG A 178 -20.40 49.98 12.82
N ARG A 179 -20.59 50.58 14.02
CA ARG A 179 -20.74 52.01 14.25
C ARG A 179 -19.40 52.72 14.10
#